data_88efaa8234f0e6bf3398cf9196bbd848
#
_entry.id   88efaa8234f0e6bf3398cf9196bbd848
#
_cell.length_a   1.000
_cell.length_b   1.000
_cell.length_c   1.000
_cell.angle_alpha   90.00
_cell.angle_beta   90.00
_cell.angle_gamma   90.00
#
_symmetry.space_group_name_H-M   'P 1'
#
loop_
_entity.id
_entity.type
_entity.pdbx_description
1 polymer ?
#
loop_
_entity_poly.entity_id
_entity_poly.type
_entity_poly.pdbx_seq_one_letter_code
_entity_poly.pdbx_strand_id
1 'polypeptide(L)'
;GRPLTSTRLKTVTLLLDAPLKKGAAVIEAEYSGKMNELMRGLFKARGRNEGKEESWAFTHLEPTHARRVLPSFDEPDFKATFRLTLDVPAGLQPLSNMPALSDVTKNGRRVVTFAETEKMSSYLLAVFAARLAPKSRKVGKTVVTVWAPPEQLKQADFALDAAVRALGFLNKWFAYPYMLPKLDLVVSPDFASGAMENWGAILFRDASFLIDPKLSSDAAKRRVAEVVSHEVVHQWFGNLVTMGWWNDL
;
A
#
# COMPACT_ATOMS: atom_id res chain seq x y z
N GLY A 1 -2.63 20.46 -24.19
CA GLY A 1 -2.55 21.72 -23.44
C GLY A 1 -1.22 21.86 -22.70
N ARG A 2 -0.77 23.08 -22.45
CA ARG A 2 0.48 23.33 -21.71
C ARG A 2 0.20 23.35 -20.19
N PRO A 3 0.87 22.53 -19.36
CA PRO A 3 0.67 22.57 -17.93
C PRO A 3 1.34 23.80 -17.31
N LEU A 4 0.66 24.44 -16.37
CA LEU A 4 1.21 25.44 -15.46
C LEU A 4 1.22 24.86 -14.05
N THR A 5 2.39 24.81 -13.42
CA THR A 5 2.54 24.33 -12.04
C THR A 5 2.63 25.50 -11.06
N SER A 6 1.87 25.43 -9.98
CA SER A 6 2.01 26.32 -8.83
C SER A 6 2.57 25.56 -7.64
N THR A 7 3.81 25.85 -7.28
CA THR A 7 4.45 25.24 -6.09
C THR A 7 3.82 25.72 -4.80
N ARG A 8 3.28 26.94 -4.76
CA ARG A 8 2.61 27.52 -3.58
C ARG A 8 1.27 26.85 -3.29
N LEU A 9 0.47 26.59 -4.34
CA LEU A 9 -0.86 25.99 -4.22
C LEU A 9 -0.83 24.47 -4.37
N LYS A 10 0.32 23.90 -4.74
CA LYS A 10 0.48 22.45 -5.04
C LYS A 10 -0.55 21.96 -6.06
N THR A 11 -0.85 22.78 -7.06
CA THR A 11 -1.81 22.51 -8.11
C THR A 11 -1.15 22.50 -9.47
N VAL A 12 -1.74 21.78 -10.39
CA VAL A 12 -1.40 21.81 -11.82
C VAL A 12 -2.60 22.39 -12.56
N THR A 13 -2.39 23.48 -13.28
CA THR A 13 -3.41 24.07 -14.15
C THR A 13 -3.13 23.65 -15.59
N LEU A 14 -4.12 23.05 -16.23
CA LEU A 14 -4.05 22.69 -17.63
C LEU A 14 -4.71 23.79 -18.46
N LEU A 15 -3.93 24.46 -19.32
CA LEU A 15 -4.48 25.42 -20.29
C LEU A 15 -4.90 24.63 -21.53
N LEU A 16 -6.16 24.79 -21.89
CA LEU A 16 -6.77 24.15 -23.05
C LEU A 16 -6.95 25.16 -24.17
N ASP A 17 -6.80 24.71 -25.41
CA ASP A 17 -6.98 25.56 -26.60
C ASP A 17 -8.47 25.91 -26.85
N ALA A 18 -9.39 25.14 -26.25
CA ALA A 18 -10.82 25.39 -26.30
C ALA A 18 -11.49 24.93 -24.98
N PRO A 19 -12.64 25.51 -24.61
CA PRO A 19 -13.40 25.06 -23.43
C PRO A 19 -13.83 23.60 -23.55
N LEU A 20 -13.74 22.85 -22.44
CA LEU A 20 -14.29 21.51 -22.37
C LEU A 20 -15.81 21.54 -22.47
N LYS A 21 -16.37 20.65 -23.26
CA LYS A 21 -17.83 20.39 -23.26
C LYS A 21 -18.22 19.73 -21.93
N LYS A 22 -19.42 19.99 -21.45
CA LYS A 22 -20.00 19.29 -20.30
C LYS A 22 -20.05 17.79 -20.59
N GLY A 23 -19.51 16.96 -19.69
CA GLY A 23 -19.50 15.51 -19.82
C GLY A 23 -18.23 14.87 -19.28
N ALA A 24 -18.03 13.60 -19.58
CA ALA A 24 -16.81 12.88 -19.24
C ALA A 24 -15.62 13.42 -20.06
N ALA A 25 -14.47 13.52 -19.41
CA ALA A 25 -13.21 13.88 -20.04
C ALA A 25 -12.10 12.92 -19.60
N VAL A 26 -11.12 12.70 -20.47
CA VAL A 26 -9.92 11.90 -20.17
C VAL A 26 -8.72 12.83 -20.21
N ILE A 27 -7.88 12.76 -19.20
CA ILE A 27 -6.60 13.47 -19.15
C ILE A 27 -5.51 12.41 -19.18
N GLU A 28 -4.64 12.47 -20.16
CA GLU A 28 -3.44 11.64 -20.26
C GLU A 28 -2.23 12.47 -19.88
N ALA A 29 -1.37 11.93 -19.03
CA ALA A 29 -0.15 12.59 -18.60
C ALA A 29 1.00 11.59 -18.56
N GLU A 30 2.11 11.94 -19.22
CA GLU A 30 3.39 11.25 -19.07
C GLU A 30 4.29 12.10 -18.18
N TYR A 31 4.87 11.47 -17.17
CA TYR A 31 5.72 12.18 -16.22
C TYR A 31 6.79 11.26 -15.63
N SER A 32 7.82 11.87 -15.08
CA SER A 32 8.89 11.19 -14.37
C SER A 32 9.15 11.87 -13.02
N GLY A 33 9.73 11.13 -12.08
CA GLY A 33 10.08 11.64 -10.78
C GLY A 33 11.17 10.82 -10.11
N LYS A 34 11.81 11.39 -9.12
CA LYS A 34 12.79 10.70 -8.27
C LYS A 34 12.06 10.08 -7.07
N MET A 35 12.40 8.85 -6.73
CA MET A 35 11.95 8.24 -5.48
C MET A 35 12.49 9.05 -4.30
N ASN A 36 11.63 9.26 -3.30
CA ASN A 36 11.97 10.02 -2.10
C ASN A 36 12.83 9.16 -1.15
N GLU A 37 13.77 9.78 -0.46
CA GLU A 37 14.57 9.13 0.58
C GLU A 37 14.00 9.37 2.01
N LEU A 38 12.99 10.23 2.15
CA LEU A 38 12.37 10.60 3.43
C LEU A 38 11.14 9.74 3.78
N MET A 39 10.95 8.59 3.15
CA MET A 39 9.82 7.67 3.39
C MET A 39 8.43 8.32 3.22
N ARG A 40 8.28 9.19 2.23
CA ARG A 40 7.04 9.90 1.88
C ARG A 40 6.83 9.88 0.38
N GLY A 41 5.58 9.72 -0.07
CA GLY A 41 5.28 9.51 -1.49
C GLY A 41 5.78 8.14 -1.93
N LEU A 42 6.33 8.01 -3.12
CA LEU A 42 7.08 6.83 -3.55
C LEU A 42 8.52 6.96 -3.04
N PHE A 43 8.93 6.08 -2.14
CA PHE A 43 10.23 6.16 -1.49
C PHE A 43 11.08 4.91 -1.72
N LYS A 44 12.38 5.09 -1.55
CA LYS A 44 13.39 4.06 -1.65
C LYS A 44 13.69 3.50 -0.27
N ALA A 45 13.51 2.19 -0.08
CA ALA A 45 13.96 1.46 1.10
C ALA A 45 15.22 0.65 0.78
N ARG A 46 16.05 0.39 1.80
CA ARG A 46 17.25 -0.43 1.68
C ARG A 46 16.91 -1.87 2.03
N GLY A 47 16.82 -2.71 1.00
CA GLY A 47 16.69 -4.15 1.15
C GLY A 47 18.03 -4.86 1.06
N ARG A 48 18.00 -6.18 1.25
CA ARG A 48 19.16 -7.04 1.01
C ARG A 48 18.80 -8.22 0.13
N ASN A 49 19.73 -8.62 -0.73
CA ASN A 49 19.65 -9.82 -1.53
C ASN A 49 20.99 -10.54 -1.44
N GLU A 50 21.01 -11.75 -0.83
CA GLU A 50 22.23 -12.54 -0.64
C GLU A 50 23.38 -11.75 0.03
N GLY A 51 23.03 -10.93 1.04
CA GLY A 51 23.97 -10.07 1.76
C GLY A 51 24.34 -8.75 1.07
N LYS A 52 23.94 -8.52 -0.18
CA LYS A 52 24.16 -7.28 -0.93
C LYS A 52 23.00 -6.31 -0.75
N GLU A 53 23.30 -5.03 -0.64
CA GLU A 53 22.26 -4.00 -0.62
C GLU A 53 21.52 -3.94 -1.96
N GLU A 54 20.19 -3.88 -1.88
CA GLU A 54 19.28 -3.73 -3.00
C GLU A 54 18.28 -2.61 -2.70
N SER A 55 17.90 -1.85 -3.73
CA SER A 55 16.90 -0.79 -3.58
C SER A 55 15.52 -1.34 -3.84
N TRP A 56 14.63 -1.14 -2.88
CA TRP A 56 13.22 -1.49 -2.96
C TRP A 56 12.37 -0.22 -2.99
N ALA A 57 11.16 -0.31 -3.52
CA ALA A 57 10.26 0.81 -3.65
C ALA A 57 8.96 0.55 -2.88
N PHE A 58 8.52 1.54 -2.11
CA PHE A 58 7.25 1.53 -1.36
C PHE A 58 6.59 2.90 -1.44
N THR A 59 5.28 2.93 -1.26
CA THR A 59 4.52 4.18 -1.10
C THR A 59 4.13 4.40 0.35
N HIS A 60 4.19 5.67 0.77
CA HIS A 60 3.55 6.20 1.96
C HIS A 60 2.90 7.54 1.57
N LEU A 61 1.60 7.53 1.36
CA LEU A 61 0.88 8.64 0.73
C LEU A 61 0.10 9.50 1.73
N GLU A 62 -0.06 9.05 2.95
CA GLU A 62 -0.68 9.80 4.03
C GLU A 62 0.25 10.93 4.54
N PRO A 63 -0.32 12.11 4.92
CA PRO A 63 -1.71 12.51 4.67
C PRO A 63 -1.93 13.07 3.26
N THR A 64 -0.96 13.72 2.64
CA THR A 64 -1.10 14.47 1.38
C THR A 64 0.09 14.24 0.44
N HIS A 65 0.56 13.02 0.37
CA HIS A 65 1.74 12.68 -0.44
C HIS A 65 1.40 11.91 -1.73
N ALA A 66 0.12 11.60 -2.00
CA ALA A 66 -0.30 11.04 -3.29
C ALA A 66 0.02 12.01 -4.43
N ARG A 67 -0.15 13.30 -4.23
CA ARG A 67 0.22 14.37 -5.19
C ARG A 67 1.70 14.44 -5.55
N ARG A 68 2.57 13.76 -4.79
CA ARG A 68 4.00 13.64 -5.10
C ARG A 68 4.30 12.47 -6.04
N VAL A 69 3.32 11.57 -6.23
CA VAL A 69 3.48 10.32 -6.99
C VAL A 69 2.63 10.35 -8.25
N LEU A 70 1.42 10.89 -8.17
CA LEU A 70 0.50 10.95 -9.30
C LEU A 70 -0.30 12.27 -9.29
N PRO A 71 -0.67 12.80 -10.46
CA PRO A 71 -1.64 13.89 -10.56
C PRO A 71 -3.00 13.37 -10.08
N SER A 72 -3.51 13.92 -8.98
CA SER A 72 -4.76 13.46 -8.38
C SER A 72 -5.41 14.56 -7.55
N PHE A 73 -6.70 14.41 -7.27
CA PHE A 73 -7.37 15.14 -6.21
C PHE A 73 -7.00 14.47 -4.88
N ASP A 74 -5.90 14.94 -4.29
CA ASP A 74 -5.30 14.34 -3.10
C ASP A 74 -5.95 14.87 -1.81
N GLU A 75 -7.21 14.51 -1.65
CA GLU A 75 -8.07 14.81 -0.50
C GLU A 75 -8.84 13.53 -0.13
N PRO A 76 -9.05 13.24 1.16
CA PRO A 76 -9.67 11.98 1.59
C PRO A 76 -11.06 11.73 1.03
N ASP A 77 -11.87 12.79 0.87
CA ASP A 77 -13.25 12.72 0.39
C ASP A 77 -13.35 12.51 -1.14
N PHE A 78 -12.29 12.88 -1.89
CA PHE A 78 -12.25 12.67 -3.34
C PHE A 78 -11.85 11.24 -3.69
N LYS A 79 -12.76 10.29 -3.45
CA LYS A 79 -12.53 8.88 -3.73
C LYS A 79 -12.63 8.58 -5.23
N ALA A 80 -11.73 7.73 -5.71
CA ALA A 80 -11.68 7.23 -7.08
C ALA A 80 -11.37 5.74 -7.12
N THR A 81 -11.60 5.09 -8.25
CA THR A 81 -11.05 3.78 -8.55
C THR A 81 -9.67 3.92 -9.18
N PHE A 82 -8.80 2.95 -8.94
CA PHE A 82 -7.44 2.91 -9.47
C PHE A 82 -7.20 1.58 -10.17
N ARG A 83 -6.68 1.65 -11.39
CA ARG A 83 -6.19 0.49 -12.13
C ARG A 83 -4.71 0.67 -12.37
N LEU A 84 -3.90 -0.22 -11.80
CA LEU A 84 -2.46 -0.13 -11.86
C LEU A 84 -1.85 -1.21 -12.75
N THR A 85 -0.80 -0.82 -13.46
CA THR A 85 0.16 -1.74 -14.06
C THR A 85 1.55 -1.32 -13.60
N LEU A 86 2.28 -2.22 -12.97
CA LEU A 86 3.64 -2.00 -12.50
C LEU A 86 4.61 -2.75 -13.40
N ASP A 87 5.60 -2.05 -13.93
CA ASP A 87 6.72 -2.60 -14.67
C ASP A 87 8.00 -2.42 -13.85
N VAL A 88 8.56 -3.52 -13.35
CA VAL A 88 9.68 -3.54 -12.39
C VAL A 88 10.78 -4.50 -12.84
N PRO A 89 12.00 -4.44 -12.27
CA PRO A 89 13.01 -5.47 -12.48
C PRO A 89 12.47 -6.87 -12.12
N ALA A 90 12.76 -7.88 -12.93
CA ALA A 90 12.19 -9.24 -12.80
C ALA A 90 12.43 -9.91 -11.44
N GLY A 91 13.50 -9.52 -10.72
CA GLY A 91 13.82 -10.04 -9.38
C GLY A 91 12.96 -9.49 -8.24
N LEU A 92 12.14 -8.45 -8.50
CA LEU A 92 11.29 -7.85 -7.49
C LEU A 92 9.85 -8.36 -7.60
N GLN A 93 9.18 -8.47 -6.45
CA GLN A 93 7.75 -8.76 -6.34
C GLN A 93 6.98 -7.44 -6.35
N PRO A 94 6.22 -7.14 -7.43
CA PRO A 94 5.30 -6.01 -7.41
C PRO A 94 4.03 -6.37 -6.63
N LEU A 95 3.57 -5.47 -5.77
CA LEU A 95 2.35 -5.61 -4.95
C LEU A 95 1.55 -4.31 -5.00
N SER A 96 0.23 -4.44 -4.90
CA SER A 96 -0.70 -3.32 -4.83
C SER A 96 -1.96 -3.71 -4.05
N ASN A 97 -2.93 -2.80 -3.97
CA ASN A 97 -4.20 -2.96 -3.25
C ASN A 97 -5.00 -4.21 -3.66
N MET A 98 -5.04 -4.52 -4.95
CA MET A 98 -5.89 -5.58 -5.50
C MET A 98 -5.07 -6.77 -6.03
N PRO A 99 -5.70 -7.93 -6.26
CA PRO A 99 -5.03 -9.07 -6.88
C PRO A 99 -4.50 -8.76 -8.28
N ALA A 100 -3.43 -9.45 -8.67
CA ALA A 100 -2.93 -9.42 -10.04
C ALA A 100 -3.92 -10.12 -10.99
N LEU A 101 -4.20 -9.49 -12.13
CA LEU A 101 -4.94 -10.06 -13.27
C LEU A 101 -3.99 -10.69 -14.29
N SER A 102 -2.81 -10.09 -14.45
CA SER A 102 -1.76 -10.61 -15.32
C SER A 102 -0.39 -10.37 -14.71
N ASP A 103 0.53 -11.28 -14.95
CA ASP A 103 1.91 -11.24 -14.46
C ASP A 103 2.82 -11.84 -15.53
N VAL A 104 3.59 -11.01 -16.21
CA VAL A 104 4.43 -11.39 -17.35
C VAL A 104 5.86 -10.96 -17.09
N THR A 105 6.78 -11.92 -17.14
CA THR A 105 8.23 -11.65 -17.07
C THR A 105 8.87 -11.85 -18.43
N LYS A 106 9.50 -10.79 -18.96
CA LYS A 106 10.20 -10.81 -20.24
C LYS A 106 11.35 -9.80 -20.22
N ASN A 107 12.46 -10.15 -20.86
CA ASN A 107 13.61 -9.26 -21.05
C ASN A 107 14.12 -8.62 -19.73
N GLY A 108 14.16 -9.37 -18.62
CA GLY A 108 14.63 -8.86 -17.34
C GLY A 108 13.65 -7.90 -16.63
N ARG A 109 12.44 -7.73 -17.17
CA ARG A 109 11.35 -6.93 -16.57
C ARG A 109 10.18 -7.83 -16.22
N ARG A 110 9.43 -7.45 -15.17
CA ARG A 110 8.18 -8.08 -14.75
C ARG A 110 7.08 -7.04 -14.78
N VAL A 111 6.07 -7.29 -15.61
CA VAL A 111 4.93 -6.41 -15.80
C VAL A 111 3.71 -7.07 -15.17
N VAL A 112 3.13 -6.43 -14.16
CA VAL A 112 1.96 -6.93 -13.44
C VAL A 112 0.83 -5.92 -13.52
N THR A 113 -0.33 -6.34 -14.05
CA THR A 113 -1.57 -5.56 -14.07
C THR A 113 -2.46 -6.05 -12.95
N PHE A 114 -2.94 -5.15 -12.11
CA PHE A 114 -3.82 -5.43 -10.99
C PHE A 114 -5.29 -5.17 -11.36
N ALA A 115 -6.20 -5.85 -10.65
CA ALA A 115 -7.62 -5.54 -10.73
C ALA A 115 -7.87 -4.09 -10.30
N GLU A 116 -8.96 -3.52 -10.80
CA GLU A 116 -9.40 -2.18 -10.39
C GLU A 116 -9.81 -2.19 -8.91
N THR A 117 -9.44 -1.14 -8.19
CA THR A 117 -9.82 -1.00 -6.78
C THR A 117 -11.30 -0.64 -6.63
N GLU A 118 -11.85 -0.87 -5.45
CA GLU A 118 -13.04 -0.16 -5.01
C GLU A 118 -12.76 1.36 -4.95
N LYS A 119 -13.83 2.17 -4.90
CA LYS A 119 -13.68 3.62 -4.67
C LYS A 119 -13.01 3.86 -3.33
N MET A 120 -11.83 4.47 -3.35
CA MET A 120 -11.05 4.75 -2.16
C MET A 120 -10.31 6.09 -2.27
N SER A 121 -9.89 6.62 -1.12
CA SER A 121 -9.07 7.80 -1.03
C SER A 121 -7.68 7.56 -1.63
N SER A 122 -7.09 8.56 -2.25
CA SER A 122 -5.78 8.47 -2.91
C SER A 122 -4.64 8.09 -1.96
N TYR A 123 -4.73 8.47 -0.67
CA TYR A 123 -3.69 8.16 0.31
C TYR A 123 -3.57 6.65 0.61
N LEU A 124 -4.62 5.86 0.32
CA LEU A 124 -4.64 4.41 0.52
C LEU A 124 -4.01 3.61 -0.62
N LEU A 125 -3.61 4.28 -1.72
CA LEU A 125 -3.02 3.60 -2.86
C LEU A 125 -1.66 2.99 -2.49
N ALA A 126 -1.48 1.71 -2.79
CA ALA A 126 -0.26 0.96 -2.56
C ALA A 126 0.49 0.68 -3.87
N VAL A 127 1.76 1.04 -3.93
CA VAL A 127 2.70 0.66 -4.99
C VAL A 127 3.97 0.16 -4.32
N PHE A 128 4.20 -1.15 -4.35
CA PHE A 128 5.35 -1.77 -3.73
C PHE A 128 6.11 -2.63 -4.74
N ALA A 129 7.43 -2.61 -4.67
CA ALA A 129 8.30 -3.46 -5.46
C ALA A 129 9.54 -3.81 -4.63
N ALA A 130 9.61 -5.06 -4.15
CA ALA A 130 10.64 -5.52 -3.24
C ALA A 130 10.89 -7.01 -3.41
N ARG A 131 11.99 -7.52 -2.88
CA ARG A 131 12.28 -8.96 -2.86
C ARG A 131 11.64 -9.59 -1.63
N LEU A 132 10.41 -10.04 -1.78
CA LEU A 132 9.59 -10.58 -0.70
C LEU A 132 9.10 -11.99 -1.06
N ALA A 133 8.96 -12.83 -0.03
CA ALA A 133 8.35 -14.14 -0.12
C ALA A 133 7.01 -14.17 0.63
N PRO A 134 6.00 -14.91 0.13
CA PRO A 134 4.67 -14.95 0.72
C PRO A 134 4.50 -16.08 1.74
N LYS A 135 3.63 -15.84 2.73
CA LYS A 135 3.03 -16.87 3.57
C LYS A 135 1.57 -16.52 3.81
N SER A 136 0.66 -17.43 3.49
CA SER A 136 -0.77 -17.12 3.45
C SER A 136 -1.61 -18.01 4.35
N ARG A 137 -2.77 -17.46 4.78
CA ARG A 137 -3.88 -18.17 5.43
C ARG A 137 -5.20 -17.64 4.88
N LYS A 138 -6.30 -18.36 5.11
CA LYS A 138 -7.64 -17.95 4.67
C LYS A 138 -8.52 -17.58 5.87
N VAL A 139 -9.30 -16.52 5.68
CA VAL A 139 -10.38 -16.11 6.59
C VAL A 139 -11.65 -15.94 5.74
N GLY A 140 -12.54 -16.92 5.77
CA GLY A 140 -13.68 -16.95 4.87
C GLY A 140 -13.23 -16.99 3.40
N LYS A 141 -13.63 -15.97 2.63
CA LYS A 141 -13.26 -15.82 1.21
C LYS A 141 -11.95 -15.04 1.02
N THR A 142 -11.46 -14.36 2.05
CA THR A 142 -10.26 -13.50 1.99
C THR A 142 -8.98 -14.32 2.18
N VAL A 143 -8.00 -14.10 1.31
CA VAL A 143 -6.64 -14.63 1.49
C VAL A 143 -5.82 -13.57 2.22
N VAL A 144 -5.35 -13.89 3.43
CA VAL A 144 -4.44 -13.03 4.21
C VAL A 144 -3.02 -13.51 3.94
N THR A 145 -2.17 -12.63 3.42
CA THR A 145 -0.79 -12.97 3.04
C THR A 145 0.19 -12.01 3.69
N VAL A 146 1.16 -12.55 4.41
CA VAL A 146 2.36 -11.79 4.76
C VAL A 146 3.37 -11.87 3.63
N TRP A 147 3.95 -10.73 3.31
CA TRP A 147 5.07 -10.57 2.39
C TRP A 147 6.26 -10.01 3.16
N ALA A 148 7.28 -10.82 3.34
CA ALA A 148 8.50 -10.45 4.09
C ALA A 148 9.76 -10.91 3.33
N PRO A 149 10.93 -10.33 3.64
CA PRO A 149 12.20 -10.88 3.15
C PRO A 149 12.29 -12.37 3.42
N PRO A 150 12.76 -13.19 2.47
CA PRO A 150 12.75 -14.66 2.60
C PRO A 150 13.37 -15.17 3.89
N GLU A 151 14.47 -14.56 4.34
CA GLU A 151 15.20 -14.91 5.55
C GLU A 151 14.44 -14.56 6.85
N GLN A 152 13.50 -13.63 6.78
CA GLN A 152 12.69 -13.16 7.92
C GLN A 152 11.27 -13.73 7.94
N LEU A 153 10.88 -14.50 6.92
CA LEU A 153 9.49 -14.97 6.76
C LEU A 153 8.97 -15.77 7.96
N LYS A 154 9.84 -16.53 8.64
CA LYS A 154 9.47 -17.28 9.86
C LYS A 154 9.14 -16.37 11.04
N GLN A 155 9.70 -15.17 11.10
CA GLN A 155 9.43 -14.20 12.15
C GLN A 155 8.06 -13.51 11.99
N ALA A 156 7.42 -13.67 10.83
CA ALA A 156 6.11 -13.08 10.53
C ALA A 156 4.92 -13.96 10.98
N ASP A 157 5.16 -15.17 11.50
CA ASP A 157 4.10 -16.12 11.85
C ASP A 157 3.13 -15.58 12.90
N PHE A 158 3.67 -14.95 13.93
CA PHE A 158 2.85 -14.36 14.99
C PHE A 158 1.94 -13.23 14.47
N ALA A 159 2.48 -12.36 13.62
CA ALA A 159 1.72 -11.26 13.03
C ALA A 159 0.63 -11.77 12.06
N LEU A 160 0.94 -12.81 11.27
CA LEU A 160 -0.05 -13.46 10.41
C LEU A 160 -1.21 -14.04 11.22
N ASP A 161 -0.91 -14.75 12.32
CA ASP A 161 -1.93 -15.30 13.22
C ASP A 161 -2.77 -14.19 13.88
N ALA A 162 -2.14 -13.10 14.30
CA ALA A 162 -2.83 -11.93 14.84
C ALA A 162 -3.79 -11.31 13.81
N ALA A 163 -3.34 -11.11 12.56
CA ALA A 163 -4.17 -10.56 11.48
C ALA A 163 -5.37 -11.45 11.14
N VAL A 164 -5.15 -12.77 11.06
CA VAL A 164 -6.22 -13.75 10.82
C VAL A 164 -7.28 -13.71 11.92
N ARG A 165 -6.86 -13.64 13.19
CA ARG A 165 -7.77 -13.54 14.34
C ARG A 165 -8.50 -12.20 14.34
N ALA A 166 -7.79 -11.08 14.13
CA ALA A 166 -8.39 -9.75 14.07
C ALA A 166 -9.43 -9.66 12.94
N LEU A 167 -9.09 -10.08 11.73
CA LEU A 167 -9.99 -10.07 10.58
C LEU A 167 -11.24 -10.95 10.83
N GLY A 168 -11.04 -12.16 11.38
CA GLY A 168 -12.13 -13.06 11.71
C GLY A 168 -13.06 -12.54 12.80
N PHE A 169 -12.51 -11.85 13.81
CA PHE A 169 -13.28 -11.18 14.85
C PHE A 169 -14.08 -9.99 14.30
N LEU A 170 -13.41 -9.10 13.54
CA LEU A 170 -14.03 -7.86 13.05
C LEU A 170 -15.10 -8.13 12.00
N ASN A 171 -14.96 -9.16 11.17
CA ASN A 171 -16.01 -9.61 10.25
C ASN A 171 -17.32 -9.92 10.99
N LYS A 172 -17.23 -10.50 12.20
CA LYS A 172 -18.38 -10.83 13.04
C LYS A 172 -18.88 -9.62 13.81
N TRP A 173 -17.96 -8.84 14.38
CA TRP A 173 -18.25 -7.69 15.22
C TRP A 173 -19.03 -6.61 14.46
N PHE A 174 -18.56 -6.25 13.27
CA PHE A 174 -19.23 -5.24 12.44
C PHE A 174 -20.46 -5.78 11.70
N ALA A 175 -20.68 -7.09 11.68
CA ALA A 175 -21.70 -7.73 10.83
C ALA A 175 -21.61 -7.29 9.35
N TYR A 176 -20.44 -6.81 8.95
CA TYR A 176 -20.11 -6.34 7.60
C TYR A 176 -18.77 -6.97 7.21
N PRO A 177 -18.78 -8.08 6.45
CA PRO A 177 -17.56 -8.79 6.08
C PRO A 177 -16.60 -7.91 5.28
N TYR A 178 -15.32 -8.12 5.49
CA TYR A 178 -14.27 -7.49 4.71
C TYR A 178 -14.49 -7.71 3.20
N MET A 179 -14.46 -6.64 2.44
CA MET A 179 -14.95 -6.62 1.06
C MET A 179 -13.95 -7.20 0.05
N LEU A 180 -12.65 -7.04 0.30
CA LEU A 180 -11.65 -7.38 -0.69
C LEU A 180 -11.28 -8.88 -0.64
N PRO A 181 -10.89 -9.47 -1.79
CA PRO A 181 -10.55 -10.90 -1.86
C PRO A 181 -9.23 -11.25 -1.20
N LYS A 182 -8.38 -10.26 -0.92
CA LYS A 182 -7.09 -10.43 -0.26
C LYS A 182 -6.85 -9.34 0.78
N LEU A 183 -5.96 -9.65 1.73
CA LEU A 183 -5.35 -8.70 2.65
C LEU A 183 -3.87 -9.03 2.75
N ASP A 184 -3.03 -8.23 2.11
CA ASP A 184 -1.58 -8.35 2.21
C ASP A 184 -1.05 -7.54 3.38
N LEU A 185 -0.10 -8.13 4.11
CA LEU A 185 0.67 -7.49 5.17
C LEU A 185 2.12 -7.44 4.69
N VAL A 186 2.57 -6.29 4.28
CA VAL A 186 3.85 -6.12 3.57
C VAL A 186 4.88 -5.52 4.50
N VAL A 187 6.03 -6.18 4.64
CA VAL A 187 7.12 -5.75 5.51
C VAL A 187 8.09 -4.86 4.74
N SER A 188 8.30 -3.65 5.24
CA SER A 188 9.33 -2.73 4.75
C SER A 188 10.40 -2.52 5.80
N PRO A 189 11.68 -2.68 5.46
CA PRO A 189 12.75 -2.24 6.35
C PRO A 189 12.71 -0.72 6.48
N ASP A 190 13.11 -0.23 7.66
CA ASP A 190 13.31 1.20 7.94
C ASP A 190 12.08 2.11 7.71
N PHE A 191 10.85 1.58 7.68
CA PHE A 191 9.67 2.41 7.55
C PHE A 191 9.52 3.34 8.77
N ALA A 192 9.30 4.64 8.54
CA ALA A 192 9.35 5.65 9.61
C ALA A 192 8.19 5.53 10.61
N SER A 193 6.99 5.18 10.12
CA SER A 193 5.80 4.91 10.93
C SER A 193 5.80 3.45 11.39
N GLY A 194 4.91 3.08 12.33
CA GLY A 194 4.72 1.69 12.74
C GLY A 194 4.12 0.84 11.62
N ALA A 195 3.09 1.37 10.98
CA ALA A 195 2.42 0.79 9.84
C ALA A 195 1.67 1.87 9.03
N MET A 196 1.01 1.43 7.94
CA MET A 196 0.12 2.23 7.09
C MET A 196 -0.97 1.33 6.51
N GLU A 197 -2.22 1.72 6.70
CA GLU A 197 -3.43 0.95 6.45
C GLU A 197 -3.83 0.79 4.97
N ASN A 198 -2.98 0.94 3.99
CA ASN A 198 -3.31 0.83 2.56
C ASN A 198 -4.34 -0.28 2.31
N TRP A 199 -5.46 0.04 1.68
CA TRP A 199 -6.60 -0.88 1.57
C TRP A 199 -6.25 -2.16 0.80
N GLY A 200 -6.28 -3.29 1.48
CA GLY A 200 -5.91 -4.59 0.93
C GLY A 200 -4.41 -4.88 0.83
N ALA A 201 -3.53 -3.94 1.24
CA ALA A 201 -2.07 -4.08 1.18
C ALA A 201 -1.38 -3.23 2.26
N ILE A 202 -1.60 -3.58 3.53
CA ILE A 202 -1.06 -2.85 4.69
C ILE A 202 0.46 -2.91 4.69
N LEU A 203 1.11 -1.75 4.85
CA LEU A 203 2.56 -1.66 4.99
C LEU A 203 2.95 -1.65 6.46
N PHE A 204 3.93 -2.47 6.86
CA PHE A 204 4.44 -2.54 8.21
C PHE A 204 5.93 -2.26 8.26
N ARG A 205 6.36 -1.56 9.29
CA ARG A 205 7.76 -1.52 9.70
C ARG A 205 8.18 -2.88 10.23
N ASP A 206 9.32 -3.39 9.81
CA ASP A 206 9.86 -4.69 10.25
C ASP A 206 9.93 -4.83 11.78
N ALA A 207 10.48 -3.83 12.49
CA ALA A 207 10.59 -3.81 13.94
C ALA A 207 9.23 -3.78 14.69
N SER A 208 8.13 -3.40 14.02
CA SER A 208 6.77 -3.36 14.58
C SER A 208 5.94 -4.59 14.19
N PHE A 209 6.52 -5.51 13.43
CA PHE A 209 5.79 -6.63 12.84
C PHE A 209 6.47 -8.01 13.07
N LEU A 210 7.79 -8.06 12.98
CA LEU A 210 8.53 -9.31 13.06
C LEU A 210 8.79 -9.72 14.52
N ILE A 211 8.56 -10.99 14.83
CA ILE A 211 8.76 -11.59 16.15
C ILE A 211 9.75 -12.76 16.03
N ASP A 212 10.88 -12.63 16.69
CA ASP A 212 11.74 -13.81 16.90
C ASP A 212 11.06 -14.72 17.94
N PRO A 213 10.71 -15.97 17.56
CA PRO A 213 9.96 -16.87 18.45
C PRO A 213 10.72 -17.25 19.73
N LYS A 214 12.05 -17.13 19.76
CA LYS A 214 12.91 -17.48 20.90
C LYS A 214 13.33 -16.28 21.74
N LEU A 215 13.53 -15.11 21.12
CA LEU A 215 14.15 -13.95 21.75
C LEU A 215 13.16 -12.82 22.08
N SER A 216 12.03 -12.74 21.34
CA SER A 216 11.07 -11.66 21.55
C SER A 216 10.27 -11.83 22.83
N SER A 217 10.19 -10.76 23.62
CA SER A 217 9.43 -10.70 24.87
C SER A 217 7.90 -10.72 24.62
N ASP A 218 7.12 -11.04 25.65
CA ASP A 218 5.67 -10.94 25.58
C ASP A 218 5.18 -9.50 25.39
N ALA A 219 5.94 -8.51 25.85
CA ALA A 219 5.64 -7.10 25.56
C ALA A 219 5.77 -6.80 24.07
N ALA A 220 6.81 -7.32 23.39
CA ALA A 220 6.96 -7.19 21.94
C ALA A 220 5.81 -7.87 21.19
N LYS A 221 5.42 -9.08 21.58
CA LYS A 221 4.26 -9.78 21.01
C LYS A 221 2.96 -8.99 21.16
N ARG A 222 2.70 -8.43 22.36
CA ARG A 222 1.53 -7.57 22.59
C ARG A 222 1.55 -6.36 21.68
N ARG A 223 2.70 -5.71 21.53
CA ARG A 223 2.83 -4.55 20.65
C ARG A 223 2.56 -4.90 19.18
N VAL A 224 3.08 -6.02 18.68
CA VAL A 224 2.78 -6.48 17.32
C VAL A 224 1.30 -6.78 17.14
N ALA A 225 0.67 -7.49 18.10
CA ALA A 225 -0.77 -7.77 18.04
C ALA A 225 -1.61 -6.49 18.02
N GLU A 226 -1.22 -5.49 18.83
CA GLU A 226 -1.87 -4.17 18.88
C GLU A 226 -1.78 -3.47 17.52
N VAL A 227 -0.56 -3.31 16.96
CA VAL A 227 -0.35 -2.62 15.67
C VAL A 227 -1.09 -3.36 14.55
N VAL A 228 -0.97 -4.69 14.46
CA VAL A 228 -1.66 -5.47 13.44
C VAL A 228 -3.18 -5.33 13.55
N SER A 229 -3.74 -5.38 14.76
CA SER A 229 -5.18 -5.22 14.96
C SER A 229 -5.66 -3.81 14.61
N HIS A 230 -4.88 -2.79 14.94
CA HIS A 230 -5.11 -1.39 14.58
C HIS A 230 -5.23 -1.24 13.05
N GLU A 231 -4.26 -1.73 12.29
CA GLU A 231 -4.27 -1.64 10.84
C GLU A 231 -5.41 -2.46 10.19
N VAL A 232 -5.78 -3.58 10.80
CA VAL A 232 -6.91 -4.38 10.30
C VAL A 232 -8.25 -3.68 10.56
N VAL A 233 -8.42 -2.95 11.69
CA VAL A 233 -9.61 -2.13 11.95
C VAL A 233 -9.76 -1.02 10.92
N HIS A 234 -8.68 -0.41 10.52
CA HIS A 234 -8.68 0.63 9.48
C HIS A 234 -9.29 0.16 8.15
N GLN A 235 -9.31 -1.14 7.87
CA GLN A 235 -9.94 -1.64 6.64
C GLN A 235 -11.44 -1.30 6.57
N TRP A 236 -12.08 -1.01 7.70
CA TRP A 236 -13.43 -0.44 7.81
C TRP A 236 -13.38 1.04 8.15
N PHE A 237 -12.76 1.43 9.29
CA PHE A 237 -12.67 2.82 9.74
C PHE A 237 -11.36 3.46 9.26
N GLY A 238 -11.47 4.39 8.35
CA GLY A 238 -10.39 5.00 7.58
C GLY A 238 -10.53 4.68 6.08
N ASN A 239 -10.73 3.41 5.73
CA ASN A 239 -10.74 2.96 4.33
C ASN A 239 -12.15 2.92 3.74
N LEU A 240 -13.05 2.10 4.28
CA LEU A 240 -14.44 2.04 3.81
C LEU A 240 -15.19 3.30 4.23
N VAL A 241 -15.18 3.62 5.51
CA VAL A 241 -15.70 4.86 6.09
C VAL A 241 -14.52 5.78 6.36
N THR A 242 -14.48 6.93 5.69
CA THR A 242 -13.32 7.83 5.70
C THR A 242 -13.73 9.21 6.18
N MET A 243 -12.83 9.92 6.91
CA MET A 243 -12.99 11.30 7.29
C MET A 243 -13.20 12.21 6.07
N GLY A 244 -13.93 13.30 6.23
CA GLY A 244 -14.06 14.33 5.19
C GLY A 244 -12.77 15.10 5.01
N TRP A 245 -12.07 15.40 6.11
CA TRP A 245 -10.76 16.04 6.10
C TRP A 245 -9.88 15.60 7.26
N TRP A 246 -8.59 15.91 7.22
CA TRP A 246 -7.58 15.50 8.20
C TRP A 246 -7.75 16.06 9.62
N ASN A 247 -8.59 17.10 9.79
CA ASN A 247 -8.95 17.65 11.11
C ASN A 247 -10.08 16.86 11.82
N ASP A 248 -10.65 15.87 11.16
CA ASP A 248 -11.73 15.03 11.70
C ASP A 248 -11.18 13.71 12.31
N LEU A 249 -9.86 13.67 12.54
CA LEU A 249 -9.15 12.56 13.17
C LEU A 249 -8.99 12.79 14.67
#